data_83f86422948a2f98ddec924bd4f8f65f
#
_entry.id   83f86422948a2f98ddec924bd4f8f65f
#
_cell.length_a   1.000
_cell.length_b   1.000
_cell.length_c   1.000
_cell.angle_alpha   90.00
_cell.angle_beta   90.00
_cell.angle_gamma   90.00
#
_symmetry.space_group_name_H-M   'P 1'
#
loop_
_entity.id
_entity.type
_entity.pdbx_description
1 polymer ?
#
loop_
_entity_poly.entity_id
_entity_poly.type
_entity_poly.pdbx_seq_one_letter_code
_entity_poly.pdbx_strand_id
1 'polypeptide(L)' 'MKIYEIREMSTDEIKKRIIEEQNNLVDLRFQHELKNLTNTAKLRLIKKDIAKMKTILQERELQLNKNSKSNQ' A
#
# COMPACT_ATOMS: atom_id res chain seq x y z
N MET A 1 9.03 4.12 -1.29
CA MET A 1 9.16 2.94 -0.42
C MET A 1 9.62 1.76 -1.27
N LYS A 2 10.64 1.09 -0.81
CA LYS A 2 11.19 -0.04 -1.56
C LYS A 2 10.58 -1.34 -1.08
N ILE A 3 10.49 -2.30 -1.97
CA ILE A 3 9.84 -3.57 -1.67
C ILE A 3 10.50 -4.28 -0.48
N TYR A 4 11.84 -4.25 -0.40
CA TYR A 4 12.51 -4.93 0.71
C TYR A 4 12.16 -4.31 2.05
N GLU A 5 11.91 -3.01 2.09
CA GLU A 5 11.50 -2.34 3.32
C GLU A 5 10.14 -2.85 3.76
N ILE A 6 9.22 -3.02 2.80
CA ILE A 6 7.89 -3.53 3.09
C ILE A 6 7.98 -4.97 3.59
N ARG A 7 8.83 -5.77 2.99
CA ARG A 7 8.99 -7.18 3.38
C ARG A 7 9.53 -7.35 4.80
N GLU A 8 10.26 -6.37 5.29
CA GLU A 8 10.75 -6.38 6.66
C GLU A 8 9.67 -6.02 7.67
N MET A 9 8.59 -5.41 7.22
CA MET A 9 7.50 -5.00 8.11
C MET A 9 6.61 -6.18 8.44
N SER A 10 6.02 -6.13 9.64
CA SER A 10 5.02 -7.13 10.01
C SER A 10 3.74 -6.90 9.21
N THR A 11 2.91 -7.94 9.12
CA THR A 11 1.64 -7.83 8.40
C THR A 11 0.76 -6.72 8.97
N ASP A 12 0.70 -6.61 10.28
CA ASP A 12 -0.09 -5.57 10.94
C ASP A 12 0.43 -4.19 10.60
N GLU A 13 1.75 -4.02 10.58
CA GLU A 13 2.35 -2.75 10.22
C GLU A 13 2.03 -2.37 8.77
N ILE A 14 2.08 -3.33 7.88
CA ILE A 14 1.75 -3.09 6.47
C ILE A 14 0.31 -2.63 6.34
N LYS A 15 -0.61 -3.31 7.00
CA LYS A 15 -2.03 -2.93 6.97
C LYS A 15 -2.24 -1.53 7.48
N LYS A 16 -1.61 -1.20 8.58
CA LYS A 16 -1.69 0.12 9.18
C LYS A 16 -1.15 1.18 8.24
N ARG A 17 -0.01 0.89 7.62
CA ARG A 17 0.62 1.80 6.69
C ARG A 17 -0.24 2.05 5.46
N ILE A 18 -0.90 1.00 4.95
CA ILE A 18 -1.81 1.14 3.83
C ILE A 18 -2.93 2.13 4.16
N ILE A 19 -3.52 1.99 5.34
CA ILE A 19 -4.60 2.89 5.76
C ILE A 19 -4.10 4.32 5.85
N GLU A 20 -2.94 4.54 6.44
CA GLU A 20 -2.34 5.87 6.55
C GLU A 20 -2.10 6.48 5.17
N GLU A 21 -1.53 5.70 4.27
CA GLU A 21 -1.24 6.20 2.94
C GLU A 21 -2.51 6.45 2.13
N GLN A 22 -3.53 5.63 2.31
CA GLN A 22 -4.82 5.86 1.66
C GLN A 22 -5.44 7.16 2.14
N ASN A 23 -5.36 7.45 3.43
CA ASN A 23 -5.85 8.70 3.97
C ASN A 23 -5.08 9.89 3.40
N ASN A 24 -3.76 9.77 3.30
CA ASN A 24 -2.94 10.80 2.70
C ASN A 24 -3.32 11.04 1.24
N LEU A 25 -3.59 9.96 0.51
CA LEU A 25 -3.99 10.06 -0.89
C LEU A 25 -5.31 10.82 -1.02
N VAL A 26 -6.28 10.51 -0.17
CA VAL A 26 -7.57 11.20 -0.18
C VAL A 26 -7.37 12.69 0.09
N ASP A 27 -6.58 13.03 1.09
CA ASP A 27 -6.30 14.43 1.41
C ASP A 27 -5.65 15.16 0.24
N LEU A 28 -4.65 14.53 -0.38
CA LEU A 28 -3.96 15.16 -1.49
C LEU A 28 -4.85 15.33 -2.70
N ARG A 29 -5.71 14.36 -2.97
CA ARG A 29 -6.68 14.45 -4.05
C ARG A 29 -7.67 15.58 -3.80
N PHE A 30 -8.10 15.71 -2.57
CA PHE A 30 -9.03 16.78 -2.18
C PHE A 30 -8.38 18.15 -2.40
N GLN A 31 -7.13 18.29 -1.98
CA GLN A 31 -6.40 19.54 -2.19
C GLN A 31 -6.24 19.85 -3.66
N HIS A 32 -5.99 18.83 -4.47
CA HIS A 32 -5.86 19.01 -5.90
C HIS A 32 -7.16 19.52 -6.52
N GLU A 33 -8.30 18.99 -6.09
CA GLU A 33 -9.60 19.44 -6.58
C GLU A 33 -9.90 20.87 -6.19
N LEU A 34 -9.39 21.32 -5.06
CA LEU A 34 -9.52 22.69 -4.63
C LEU A 34 -8.53 23.63 -5.30
N LYS A 35 -7.85 23.13 -6.31
CA LYS A 35 -6.86 23.90 -7.08
C LYS A 35 -5.67 24.36 -6.28
N ASN A 36 -5.38 23.68 -5.21
CA ASN A 36 -4.13 23.88 -4.50
C ASN A 36 -2.98 23.27 -5.28
N LEU A 37 -1.78 23.78 -5.03
CA LEU A 37 -0.60 23.31 -5.75
C LEU A 37 -0.16 21.97 -5.21
N THR A 38 -0.81 20.91 -5.67
CA THR A 38 -0.46 19.56 -5.29
C THR A 38 0.38 18.92 -6.38
N ASN A 39 1.50 18.35 -5.99
CA ASN A 39 2.39 17.70 -6.93
C ASN A 39 1.80 16.34 -7.33
N THR A 40 1.45 16.22 -8.61
CA THR A 40 0.88 14.97 -9.12
C THR A 40 1.85 13.81 -9.04
N ALA A 41 3.16 14.09 -9.10
CA ALA A 41 4.16 13.03 -8.93
C ALA A 41 4.05 12.41 -7.54
N LYS A 42 3.75 13.22 -6.54
CA LYS A 42 3.57 12.74 -5.18
C LYS A 42 2.38 11.80 -5.07
N LEU A 43 1.28 12.13 -5.76
CA LEU A 43 0.11 11.27 -5.81
C LEU A 43 0.46 9.91 -6.42
N ARG A 44 1.23 9.91 -7.49
CA ARG A 44 1.65 8.67 -8.13
C ARG A 44 2.53 7.83 -7.23
N LEU A 45 3.45 8.47 -6.50
CA LEU A 45 4.32 7.75 -5.58
C LEU A 45 3.52 7.06 -4.49
N ILE A 46 2.55 7.77 -3.92
CA ILE A 46 1.72 7.19 -2.87
C ILE A 46 0.92 6.01 -3.41
N LYS A 47 0.35 6.14 -4.61
CA LYS A 47 -0.37 5.04 -5.23
C LYS A 47 0.52 3.83 -5.44
N LYS A 48 1.74 4.04 -5.90
CA LYS A 48 2.69 2.95 -6.10
C LYS A 48 3.04 2.26 -4.80
N ASP A 49 3.25 3.05 -3.75
CA ASP A 49 3.57 2.50 -2.44
C ASP A 49 2.42 1.64 -1.92
N ILE A 50 1.19 2.13 -2.05
CA ILE A 50 0.02 1.37 -1.63
C ILE A 50 -0.07 0.07 -2.42
N ALA A 51 0.14 0.13 -3.73
CA ALA A 51 0.08 -1.04 -4.58
C ALA A 51 1.14 -2.08 -4.17
N LYS A 52 2.34 -1.64 -3.88
CA LYS A 52 3.41 -2.52 -3.43
C LYS A 52 3.04 -3.21 -2.12
N MET A 53 2.53 -2.43 -1.17
CA MET A 53 2.13 -2.99 0.12
C MET A 53 0.99 -4.00 -0.04
N LYS A 54 0.01 -3.69 -0.86
CA LYS A 54 -1.10 -4.62 -1.12
C LYS A 54 -0.60 -5.90 -1.78
N THR A 55 0.34 -5.78 -2.70
CA THR A 55 0.92 -6.94 -3.37
C THR A 55 1.62 -7.85 -2.37
N ILE A 56 2.41 -7.27 -1.47
CA ILE A 56 3.11 -8.05 -0.44
C ILE A 56 2.12 -8.75 0.49
N LEU A 57 1.07 -8.04 0.90
CA LEU A 57 0.03 -8.65 1.73
C LEU A 57 -0.64 -9.81 1.02
N GLN A 58 -0.94 -9.61 -0.26
CA GLN A 58 -1.58 -10.66 -1.04
C GLN A 58 -0.67 -11.88 -1.17
N GLU A 59 0.62 -11.67 -1.39
CA GLU A 59 1.58 -12.75 -1.43
C GLU A 59 1.58 -13.55 -0.13
N ARG A 60 1.55 -12.85 0.99
CA ARG A 60 1.54 -13.49 2.30
C ARG A 60 0.26 -14.30 2.50
N GLU A 61 -0.87 -13.76 2.10
CA GLU A 61 -2.14 -14.47 2.19
C GLU A 61 -2.15 -15.69 1.30
N LEU A 62 -1.61 -15.58 0.10
CA LEU A 62 -1.52 -16.72 -0.82
C LEU A 62 -0.62 -17.82 -0.25
N GLN A 63 0.48 -17.45 0.38
CA GLN A 63 1.34 -18.42 1.01
C GLN A 63 0.66 -19.14 2.16
N LEU A 64 -0.09 -18.40 2.97
CA LEU A 64 -0.87 -18.99 4.05
C LEU A 64 -1.94 -19.93 3.51
N ASN A 65 -2.62 -19.51 2.45
CA ASN A 65 -3.64 -20.33 1.82
C ASN A 65 -3.04 -21.59 1.20
N LYS A 66 -1.87 -21.47 0.61
CA LYS A 66 -1.16 -22.62 0.07
C LYS A 66 -0.82 -23.61 1.15
N ASN A 67 -0.37 -23.11 2.29
CA ASN A 67 0.00 -23.99 3.40
C ASN A 67 -1.23 -24.69 3.98
N SER A 68 -2.37 -24.02 3.99
CA SER A 68 -3.59 -24.60 4.53
C SER A 68 -4.36 -25.41 3.50
N LYS A 69 -4.12 -25.16 2.22
CA LYS A 69 -4.79 -25.87 1.13
C LYS A 69 -3.76 -26.42 0.15
N SER A 70 -2.81 -27.11 0.68
CA SER A 70 -1.67 -27.59 -0.12
C SER A 70 -2.10 -28.50 -1.27
N ASN A 71 -3.28 -29.02 -1.21
CA ASN A 71 -3.79 -29.96 -2.20
C ASN A 71 -4.58 -29.31 -3.32
N GLN A 72 -4.57 -28.03 -3.38
CA GLN A 72 -5.33 -27.35 -4.42
C GLN A 72 -4.59 -27.20 -5.72
#